data_6107c9cff2d3b5bac4f7dbc7d77f18e2
#
_entry.id   6107c9cff2d3b5bac4f7dbc7d77f18e2
#
_cell.length_a   1.000
_cell.length_b   1.000
_cell.length_c   1.000
_cell.angle_alpha   90.00
_cell.angle_beta   90.00
_cell.angle_gamma   90.00
#
_symmetry.space_group_name_H-M   'P 1'
#
loop_
_entity.id
_entity.type
_entity.pdbx_description
1 polymer ?
#
loop_
_entity_poly.entity_id
_entity_poly.type
_entity_poly.pdbx_seq_one_letter_code
_entity_poly.pdbx_strand_id
1 'polypeptide(L)'
;SHVYRSGINLYFTFACMPADASVMGDRYLESWDRALTATAEAGGGIAHHHGSGRLRRDYLHHDLGENGLALLRRVKQAIDPQGILNPGNLLPPADAD
;
A
#
# COMPACT_ATOMS: atom_id res chain seq x y z
N SER A 1 2.49 9.62 16.46
CA SER A 1 1.31 10.18 15.78
C SER A 1 1.55 11.64 15.44
N HIS A 2 0.88 12.09 14.38
CA HIS A 2 0.92 13.48 13.93
C HIS A 2 -0.50 14.00 13.79
N VAL A 3 -0.70 15.27 14.16
CA VAL A 3 -2.01 15.95 14.08
C VAL A 3 -1.91 17.08 13.08
N TYR A 4 -2.86 17.13 12.15
CA TYR A 4 -2.97 18.13 11.11
C TYR A 4 -4.34 18.83 11.20
N ARG A 5 -4.50 19.93 10.48
CA ARG A 5 -5.82 20.61 10.38
C ARG A 5 -6.90 19.72 9.74
N SER A 6 -6.48 18.83 8.83
CA SER A 6 -7.36 17.94 8.06
C SER A 6 -7.51 16.53 8.62
N GLY A 7 -6.81 16.20 9.71
CA GLY A 7 -6.89 14.86 10.26
C GLY A 7 -5.74 14.52 11.20
N ILE A 8 -5.69 13.28 11.59
CA ILE A 8 -4.67 12.74 12.49
C ILE A 8 -4.05 11.49 11.88
N ASN A 9 -2.73 11.35 12.05
CA ASN A 9 -2.02 10.12 11.73
C ASN A 9 -1.81 9.31 13.01
N LEU A 10 -2.17 8.04 12.95
CA LEU A 10 -1.99 7.09 14.05
C LEU A 10 -0.92 6.07 13.67
N TYR A 11 0.02 5.83 14.57
CA TYR A 11 0.98 4.75 14.47
C TYR A 11 0.47 3.53 15.25
N PHE A 12 0.30 2.43 14.55
CA PHE A 12 -0.01 1.15 15.15
C PHE A 12 1.24 0.28 15.12
N THR A 13 1.64 -0.21 16.28
CA THR A 13 2.72 -1.19 16.38
C THR A 13 2.12 -2.54 16.71
N PHE A 14 2.44 -3.53 15.92
CA PHE A 14 2.06 -4.92 16.18
C PHE A 14 3.27 -5.83 16.06
N ALA A 15 3.25 -6.90 16.83
CA ALA A 15 4.30 -7.90 16.83
C ALA A 15 3.68 -9.30 16.67
N CYS A 16 4.40 -10.17 16.01
CA CYS A 16 3.99 -11.54 15.77
C CYS A 16 5.17 -12.46 16.10
N MET A 17 4.94 -13.44 16.96
CA MET A 17 5.93 -14.48 17.31
C MET A 17 5.28 -15.86 17.13
N PRO A 18 5.26 -16.41 15.91
CA PRO A 18 4.75 -17.77 15.71
C PRO A 18 5.69 -18.77 16.35
N ALA A 19 5.13 -19.92 16.81
CA ALA A 19 5.91 -21.00 17.35
C ALA A 19 6.91 -21.62 16.33
N ASP A 20 6.52 -21.59 15.05
CA ASP A 20 7.34 -21.99 13.91
C ASP A 20 7.86 -20.76 13.18
N ALA A 21 9.17 -20.56 13.20
CA ALA A 21 9.81 -19.42 12.55
C ALA A 21 9.69 -19.45 11.00
N SER A 22 9.45 -20.61 10.39
CA SER A 22 9.28 -20.73 8.93
C SER A 22 8.08 -19.99 8.39
N VAL A 23 7.03 -19.76 9.20
CA VAL A 23 5.81 -19.04 8.82
C VAL A 23 5.84 -17.54 9.16
N MET A 24 6.97 -17.03 9.65
CA MET A 24 7.09 -15.61 10.08
C MET A 24 6.74 -14.63 8.96
N GLY A 25 7.25 -14.88 7.76
CA GLY A 25 7.00 -14.03 6.59
C GLY A 25 5.52 -13.97 6.22
N ASP A 26 4.86 -15.12 6.18
CA ASP A 26 3.44 -15.22 5.87
C ASP A 26 2.58 -14.52 6.93
N ARG A 27 2.90 -14.70 8.22
CA ARG A 27 2.22 -14.02 9.32
C ARG A 27 2.41 -12.51 9.28
N TYR A 28 3.59 -12.05 8.89
CA TYR A 28 3.85 -10.64 8.71
C TYR A 28 2.98 -10.04 7.60
N LEU A 29 2.93 -10.68 6.43
CA LEU A 29 2.11 -10.24 5.31
C LEU A 29 0.62 -10.30 5.63
N GLU A 30 0.14 -11.34 6.29
CA GLU A 30 -1.24 -11.45 6.77
C GLU A 30 -1.61 -10.31 7.72
N SER A 31 -0.71 -9.95 8.63
CA SER A 31 -0.92 -8.84 9.56
C SER A 31 -1.05 -7.51 8.83
N TRP A 32 -0.22 -7.29 7.79
CA TRP A 32 -0.32 -6.12 6.93
C TRP A 32 -1.63 -6.07 6.17
N ASP A 33 -2.04 -7.18 5.56
CA ASP A 33 -3.30 -7.28 4.83
C ASP A 33 -4.49 -6.91 5.72
N ARG A 34 -4.59 -7.53 6.88
CA ARG A 34 -5.66 -7.25 7.85
C ARG A 34 -5.66 -5.79 8.32
N ALA A 35 -4.48 -5.24 8.63
CA ALA A 35 -4.36 -3.86 9.10
C ALA A 35 -4.75 -2.85 8.03
N LEU A 36 -4.29 -3.03 6.79
CA LEU A 36 -4.62 -2.12 5.69
C LEU A 36 -6.09 -2.22 5.29
N THR A 37 -6.64 -3.44 5.23
CA THR A 37 -8.06 -3.65 4.94
C THR A 37 -8.94 -3.00 6.00
N ALA A 38 -8.68 -3.22 7.28
CA ALA A 38 -9.44 -2.61 8.37
C ALA A 38 -9.32 -1.08 8.36
N THR A 39 -8.15 -0.55 8.01
CA THR A 39 -7.94 0.90 7.88
C THR A 39 -8.80 1.49 6.75
N ALA A 40 -8.81 0.85 5.58
CA ALA A 40 -9.61 1.27 4.44
C ALA A 40 -11.11 1.19 4.75
N GLU A 41 -11.58 0.11 5.37
CA GLU A 41 -12.98 -0.07 5.79
C GLU A 41 -13.43 0.98 6.81
N ALA A 42 -12.51 1.44 7.66
CA ALA A 42 -12.75 2.53 8.61
C ALA A 42 -12.70 3.94 7.95
N GLY A 43 -12.43 4.03 6.64
CA GLY A 43 -12.30 5.30 5.93
C GLY A 43 -10.96 6.01 6.15
N GLY A 44 -9.97 5.30 6.67
CA GLY A 44 -8.61 5.82 6.84
C GLY A 44 -7.76 5.69 5.57
N GLY A 45 -6.78 6.57 5.40
CA GLY A 45 -5.76 6.44 4.35
C GLY A 45 -4.78 5.30 4.67
N ILE A 46 -4.40 4.53 3.65
CA ILE A 46 -3.50 3.38 3.81
C ILE A 46 -2.04 3.76 3.97
N ALA A 47 -1.67 4.96 3.60
CA ALA A 47 -0.32 5.49 3.69
C ALA A 47 -0.33 6.92 4.19
N HIS A 48 0.76 7.30 4.85
CA HIS A 48 1.00 8.67 5.28
C HIS A 48 2.30 9.18 4.62
N HIS A 49 3.22 9.73 5.37
CA HIS A 49 4.50 10.26 4.85
C HIS A 49 5.54 9.19 4.49
N HIS A 50 5.32 7.93 4.85
CA HIS A 50 6.24 6.83 4.52
C HIS A 50 6.13 6.36 3.06
N GLY A 51 5.10 6.78 2.33
CA GLY A 51 4.84 6.37 0.96
C GLY A 51 4.23 4.98 0.85
N SER A 52 3.80 4.62 -0.35
CA SER A 52 3.12 3.35 -0.63
C SER A 52 4.09 2.21 -0.90
N GLY A 53 5.09 2.43 -1.75
CA GLY A 53 6.09 1.43 -2.08
C GLY A 53 5.48 0.15 -2.66
N ARG A 54 6.15 -0.99 -2.44
CA ARG A 54 5.68 -2.31 -2.87
C ARG A 54 4.65 -2.93 -1.93
N LEU A 55 4.81 -2.68 -0.63
CA LEU A 55 3.99 -3.33 0.40
C LEU A 55 2.54 -2.84 0.39
N ARG A 56 2.30 -1.58 0.02
CA ARG A 56 0.98 -0.96 0.01
C ARG A 56 0.38 -0.76 -1.38
N ARG A 57 1.13 -1.07 -2.45
CA ARG A 57 0.69 -0.81 -3.83
C ARG A 57 -0.65 -1.46 -4.17
N ASP A 58 -0.86 -2.68 -3.70
CA ASP A 58 -2.07 -3.45 -4.00
C ASP A 58 -3.31 -2.90 -3.28
N TYR A 59 -3.10 -2.03 -2.29
CA TYR A 59 -4.15 -1.34 -1.53
C TYR A 59 -4.35 0.13 -1.95
N LEU A 60 -3.54 0.63 -2.88
CA LEU A 60 -3.55 2.04 -3.29
C LEU A 60 -4.89 2.47 -3.90
N HIS A 61 -5.66 1.54 -4.43
CA HIS A 61 -7.01 1.79 -4.94
C HIS A 61 -7.97 2.29 -3.88
N HIS A 62 -7.77 1.98 -2.61
CA HIS A 62 -8.58 2.51 -1.51
C HIS A 62 -8.41 4.03 -1.32
N ASP A 63 -7.20 4.55 -1.54
CA ASP A 63 -6.91 5.98 -1.41
C ASP A 63 -7.23 6.76 -2.69
N LEU A 64 -6.91 6.21 -3.85
CA LEU A 64 -7.00 6.91 -5.14
C LEU A 64 -8.27 6.59 -5.94
N GLY A 65 -8.94 5.48 -5.66
CA GLY A 65 -10.00 4.94 -6.50
C GLY A 65 -9.49 4.48 -7.87
N GLU A 66 -10.37 3.84 -8.65
CA GLU A 66 -10.01 3.29 -9.96
C GLU A 66 -9.58 4.38 -10.97
N ASN A 67 -10.25 5.54 -10.97
CA ASN A 67 -9.91 6.64 -11.85
C ASN A 67 -8.56 7.27 -11.51
N GLY A 68 -8.23 7.40 -10.22
CA GLY A 68 -6.93 7.89 -9.77
C GLY A 68 -5.81 6.95 -10.16
N LEU A 69 -6.00 5.64 -10.00
CA LEU A 69 -5.04 4.63 -10.46
C LEU A 69 -4.86 4.65 -11.98
N ALA A 70 -5.95 4.76 -12.73
CA ALA A 70 -5.89 4.84 -14.19
C ALA A 70 -5.10 6.07 -14.66
N LEU A 71 -5.31 7.23 -14.02
CA LEU A 71 -4.53 8.43 -14.29
C LEU A 71 -3.04 8.21 -14.00
N LEU A 72 -2.72 7.66 -12.84
CA LEU A 72 -1.33 7.40 -12.43
C LEU A 72 -0.62 6.43 -13.40
N ARG A 73 -1.33 5.36 -13.84
CA ARG A 73 -0.83 4.43 -14.86
C ARG A 73 -0.53 5.13 -16.20
N ARG A 74 -1.42 6.04 -16.65
CA ARG A 74 -1.22 6.81 -17.88
C ARG A 74 -0.01 7.73 -17.79
N VAL A 75 0.19 8.41 -16.64
CA VAL A 75 1.37 9.23 -16.40
C VAL A 75 2.63 8.37 -16.44
N LYS A 76 2.62 7.24 -15.74
CA LYS A 76 3.74 6.27 -15.76
C LYS A 76 4.06 5.81 -17.18
N GLN A 77 3.06 5.41 -17.94
CA GLN A 77 3.22 4.95 -19.32
C GLN A 77 3.77 6.03 -20.26
N ALA A 78 3.36 7.28 -20.07
CA ALA A 78 3.84 8.39 -20.88
C ALA A 78 5.33 8.71 -20.64
N ILE A 79 5.78 8.59 -19.38
CA ILE A 79 7.17 8.89 -18.98
C ILE A 79 8.07 7.68 -19.19
N ASP A 80 7.58 6.49 -18.92
CA ASP A 80 8.35 5.25 -18.91
C ASP A 80 7.60 4.14 -19.67
N PRO A 81 7.48 4.28 -21.00
CA PRO A 81 6.75 3.31 -21.81
C PRO A 81 7.36 1.90 -21.82
N GLN A 82 8.65 1.80 -21.51
CA GLN A 82 9.38 0.52 -21.43
C GLN A 82 9.33 -0.12 -20.04
N GLY A 83 8.82 0.59 -19.02
CA GLY A 83 8.68 0.07 -17.68
C GLY A 83 9.99 -0.22 -16.95
N ILE A 84 11.06 0.50 -17.27
CA ILE A 84 12.41 0.29 -16.70
C ILE A 84 12.68 1.12 -15.44
N LEU A 85 11.91 2.18 -15.22
CA LEU A 85 12.07 3.06 -14.05
C LEU A 85 11.34 2.48 -12.84
N ASN A 86 12.12 2.03 -11.87
CA ASN A 86 11.64 1.49 -10.59
C ASN A 86 10.46 0.50 -10.74
N PRO A 87 10.64 -0.60 -11.47
CA PRO A 87 9.56 -1.51 -11.82
C PRO A 87 8.93 -2.16 -10.59
N GLY A 88 7.61 -2.33 -10.60
CA GLY A 88 6.85 -2.98 -9.54
C GLY A 88 6.74 -2.18 -8.25
N ASN A 89 7.13 -0.91 -8.24
CA ASN A 89 6.95 -0.01 -7.12
C ASN A 89 5.77 0.93 -7.39
N LEU A 90 5.02 1.30 -6.36
CA LEU A 90 3.85 2.17 -6.37
C LEU A 90 2.64 1.58 -7.12
N LEU A 91 2.82 1.16 -8.35
CA LEU A 91 1.76 0.55 -9.16
C LEU A 91 1.94 -0.97 -9.25
N PRO A 92 0.86 -1.76 -9.15
CA PRO A 92 0.93 -3.19 -9.43
C PRO A 92 1.33 -3.42 -10.90
N PRO A 93 1.96 -4.56 -11.22
CA PRO A 93 2.22 -4.95 -12.60
C PRO A 93 0.94 -4.93 -13.45
N ALA A 94 1.08 -4.66 -14.74
CA ALA A 94 -0.06 -4.59 -15.67
C ALA A 94 -0.82 -5.92 -15.80
N ASP A 95 -0.14 -7.03 -15.53
CA ASP A 95 -0.66 -8.40 -15.68
C ASP A 95 -1.21 -9.00 -14.38
N ALA A 96 -1.45 -8.18 -13.36
CA ALA A 96 -1.94 -8.63 -12.03
C ALA A 96 -3.48 -8.61 -11.92
N ASP A 97 -4.18 -8.46 -13.05
CA ASP A 97 -5.66 -8.52 -13.10
C ASP A 97 -6.13 -9.90 -13.57
#